data_704eb66e5c4f8558bc5ce429c41726c2
#
_entry.id   704eb66e5c4f8558bc5ce429c41726c2
#
_cell.length_a   1.000
_cell.length_b   1.000
_cell.length_c   1.000
_cell.angle_alpha   90.00
_cell.angle_beta   90.00
_cell.angle_gamma   90.00
#
_symmetry.space_group_name_H-M   'P 1'
#
loop_
_entity.id
_entity.type
_entity.pdbx_description
1 polymer ?
#
loop_
_entity_poly.entity_id
_entity_poly.type
_entity_poly.pdbx_seq_one_letter_code
_entity_poly.pdbx_strand_id
1 'polypeptide(L)'
;NACSMNNMVDNLGDCGAANSVDLGGDVSFSAATGFGDGWELGIGASGDSGTNGLFTTESSDEYGLAIGYETDTYGFTAAYSDKDTASYYGLVAYYSPEELPTTFSGGFEVGTPDSGSDTTQWAFGISTDLGDGTLSANIGTNGKIAENAEEIYAYDLSYEYPINDSMSITPFVYVSETTGTTVDTTGAGAFVSFSF
;
A
#
# COMPACT_ATOMS: atom_id res chain seq x y z
N ASN A 1 -1.97 1.40 -12.52
CA ASN A 1 -1.13 0.39 -11.87
C ASN A 1 -1.82 -0.11 -10.61
N ALA A 2 -1.96 -1.44 -10.48
CA ALA A 2 -2.58 -2.08 -9.31
C ALA A 2 -1.91 -1.69 -7.99
N CYS A 3 -0.70 -1.17 -8.07
CA CYS A 3 0.13 -0.74 -6.96
C CYS A 3 -0.18 0.66 -6.43
N SER A 4 -1.05 1.42 -7.08
CA SER A 4 -1.42 2.77 -6.61
C SER A 4 -2.25 2.77 -5.31
N MET A 5 -2.69 1.60 -4.85
CA MET A 5 -3.41 1.43 -3.59
C MET A 5 -2.53 1.51 -2.33
N ASN A 6 -1.23 1.54 -2.49
CA ASN A 6 -0.30 1.52 -1.36
C ASN A 6 -0.39 2.71 -0.42
N ASN A 7 -0.90 3.83 -0.89
CA ASN A 7 -1.16 4.97 0.00
C ASN A 7 -2.26 4.70 1.04
N MET A 8 -2.98 3.58 0.91
CA MET A 8 -4.03 3.18 1.84
C MET A 8 -3.62 2.02 2.76
N VAL A 9 -2.47 1.38 2.50
CA VAL A 9 -1.92 0.28 3.32
C VAL A 9 -0.45 0.61 3.63
N ASP A 10 -0.26 1.45 4.66
CA ASP A 10 1.00 2.18 4.92
C ASP A 10 2.25 1.33 5.18
N ASN A 11 2.10 0.09 5.64
CA ASN A 11 3.26 -0.72 6.04
C ASN A 11 3.56 -1.89 5.09
N LEU A 12 2.76 -2.10 4.08
CA LEU A 12 3.01 -3.15 3.07
C LEU A 12 3.83 -2.65 1.89
N GLY A 13 4.14 -1.36 1.84
CA GLY A 13 4.96 -0.76 0.79
C GLY A 13 4.35 -0.87 -0.61
N ASP A 14 5.15 -0.66 -1.63
CA ASP A 14 4.77 -0.77 -3.03
C ASP A 14 4.67 -2.23 -3.49
N CYS A 15 3.95 -2.49 -4.60
CA CYS A 15 3.89 -3.81 -5.19
C CYS A 15 5.27 -4.37 -5.54
N GLY A 16 5.44 -5.64 -5.26
CA GLY A 16 6.71 -6.35 -5.36
C GLY A 16 7.29 -6.61 -3.97
N ALA A 17 7.84 -7.81 -3.79
CA ALA A 17 8.32 -8.25 -2.50
C ALA A 17 9.42 -7.35 -1.91
N ALA A 18 10.26 -6.74 -2.77
CA ALA A 18 11.32 -5.83 -2.33
C ALA A 18 10.76 -4.56 -1.69
N ASN A 19 9.66 -4.05 -2.24
CA ASN A 19 9.06 -2.79 -1.81
C ASN A 19 8.07 -2.99 -0.65
N SER A 20 7.63 -4.22 -0.42
CA SER A 20 6.72 -4.57 0.67
C SER A 20 7.43 -4.76 2.03
N VAL A 21 8.75 -4.58 2.06
CA VAL A 21 9.55 -4.61 3.28
C VAL A 21 10.04 -3.19 3.55
N ASP A 22 9.12 -2.32 3.97
CA ASP A 22 9.46 -0.95 4.38
C ASP A 22 9.76 -0.94 5.88
N LEU A 23 11.03 -0.73 6.18
CA LEU A 23 11.56 -0.71 7.54
C LEU A 23 12.10 0.68 7.85
N GLY A 24 11.77 1.18 9.04
CA GLY A 24 12.37 2.40 9.59
C GLY A 24 13.85 2.22 9.95
N GLY A 25 14.39 3.17 10.70
CA GLY A 25 15.76 3.11 11.25
C GLY A 25 16.81 3.82 10.39
N ASP A 26 17.94 4.09 11.02
CA ASP A 26 19.07 4.85 10.41
C ASP A 26 19.90 4.00 9.43
N VAL A 27 19.91 2.69 9.62
CA VAL A 27 20.62 1.73 8.78
C VAL A 27 19.67 0.62 8.39
N SER A 28 19.42 0.47 7.12
CA SER A 28 18.53 -0.56 6.60
C SER A 28 19.22 -1.40 5.52
N PHE A 29 18.86 -2.66 5.46
CA PHE A 29 19.23 -3.59 4.40
C PHE A 29 17.96 -4.25 3.88
N SER A 30 17.77 -4.26 2.58
CA SER A 30 16.73 -5.06 1.94
C SER A 30 17.29 -5.79 0.74
N ALA A 31 16.79 -6.98 0.48
CA ALA A 31 17.12 -7.76 -0.70
C ALA A 31 15.88 -8.48 -1.19
N ALA A 32 15.73 -8.55 -2.51
CA ALA A 32 14.70 -9.34 -3.13
C ALA A 32 15.30 -10.22 -4.23
N THR A 33 14.68 -11.35 -4.46
CA THR A 33 15.08 -12.29 -5.52
C THR A 33 13.86 -12.91 -6.14
N GLY A 34 13.81 -12.91 -7.49
CA GLY A 34 12.84 -13.67 -8.24
C GLY A 34 13.25 -15.14 -8.30
N PHE A 35 12.28 -16.05 -8.27
CA PHE A 35 12.47 -17.47 -8.44
C PHE A 35 11.29 -18.10 -9.17
N GLY A 36 11.59 -19.01 -10.11
CA GLY A 36 10.55 -19.57 -10.98
C GLY A 36 9.84 -18.49 -11.83
N ASP A 37 8.68 -18.83 -12.34
CA ASP A 37 7.89 -17.93 -13.19
C ASP A 37 6.97 -17.07 -12.33
N GLY A 38 7.33 -15.78 -12.17
CA GLY A 38 6.50 -14.75 -11.51
C GLY A 38 6.58 -14.72 -9.98
N TRP A 39 7.40 -15.54 -9.33
CA TRP A 39 7.59 -15.50 -7.89
C TRP A 39 8.72 -14.56 -7.48
N GLU A 40 8.53 -13.86 -6.37
CA GLU A 40 9.53 -13.01 -5.74
C GLU A 40 9.53 -13.20 -4.22
N LEU A 41 10.72 -13.17 -3.63
CA LEU A 41 10.94 -13.18 -2.17
C LEU A 41 11.72 -11.94 -1.78
N GLY A 42 11.22 -11.18 -0.81
CA GLY A 42 11.87 -10.02 -0.21
C GLY A 42 12.17 -10.26 1.27
N ILE A 43 13.33 -9.81 1.70
CA ILE A 43 13.73 -9.78 3.11
C ILE A 43 14.34 -8.41 3.42
N GLY A 44 14.18 -7.96 4.65
CA GLY A 44 14.80 -6.73 5.11
C GLY A 44 15.07 -6.74 6.60
N ALA A 45 16.02 -5.94 6.99
CA ALA A 45 16.32 -5.63 8.38
C ALA A 45 16.79 -4.20 8.50
N SER A 46 16.43 -3.52 9.57
CA SER A 46 16.92 -2.20 9.91
C SER A 46 17.19 -2.09 11.41
N GLY A 47 17.95 -1.10 11.79
CA GLY A 47 18.27 -0.81 13.18
C GLY A 47 18.78 0.61 13.34
N ASP A 48 18.77 1.11 14.57
CA ASP A 48 19.31 2.42 14.89
C ASP A 48 20.84 2.39 15.00
N SER A 49 21.51 3.27 14.27
CA SER A 49 22.98 3.39 14.28
C SER A 49 23.55 3.94 15.60
N GLY A 50 22.68 4.32 16.53
CA GLY A 50 23.05 5.19 17.65
C GLY A 50 23.80 4.53 18.79
N THR A 51 23.69 3.24 19.05
CA THR A 51 24.22 2.64 20.27
C THR A 51 24.83 1.25 20.17
N ASN A 52 24.32 0.31 19.41
CA ASN A 52 24.78 -1.08 19.50
C ASN A 52 24.96 -1.82 18.15
N GLY A 53 24.69 -1.19 17.01
CA GLY A 53 24.80 -1.80 15.69
C GLY A 53 23.62 -2.73 15.34
N LEU A 54 23.56 -3.15 14.10
CA LEU A 54 22.55 -4.09 13.59
C LEU A 54 22.64 -5.44 14.30
N PHE A 55 21.49 -6.07 14.58
CA PHE A 55 21.37 -7.41 15.15
C PHE A 55 21.79 -7.55 16.61
N THR A 56 21.60 -6.51 17.40
CA THR A 56 21.71 -6.60 18.86
C THR A 56 20.36 -7.00 19.46
N THR A 57 20.36 -7.49 20.69
CA THR A 57 19.14 -7.87 21.42
C THR A 57 18.38 -6.66 21.98
N GLU A 58 18.63 -5.48 21.47
CA GLU A 58 17.97 -4.26 21.90
C GLU A 58 16.79 -3.94 20.98
N SER A 59 15.80 -3.27 21.50
CA SER A 59 14.44 -3.12 21.01
C SER A 59 14.25 -2.24 19.77
N SER A 60 15.31 -1.91 19.03
CA SER A 60 15.26 -1.05 17.85
C SER A 60 15.50 -1.79 16.51
N ASP A 61 15.69 -3.09 16.57
CA ASP A 61 15.88 -3.88 15.34
C ASP A 61 14.53 -4.21 14.72
N GLU A 62 14.38 -3.90 13.43
CA GLU A 62 13.19 -4.20 12.64
C GLU A 62 13.50 -5.26 11.59
N TYR A 63 12.55 -6.14 11.34
CA TYR A 63 12.67 -7.23 10.37
C TYR A 63 11.45 -7.31 9.46
N GLY A 64 11.67 -7.67 8.21
CA GLY A 64 10.59 -7.84 7.26
C GLY A 64 10.81 -9.03 6.32
N LEU A 65 9.70 -9.65 5.96
CA LEU A 65 9.62 -10.75 5.01
C LEU A 65 8.42 -10.52 4.10
N ALA A 66 8.62 -10.66 2.78
CA ALA A 66 7.53 -10.62 1.82
C ALA A 66 7.67 -11.72 0.78
N ILE A 67 6.55 -12.24 0.32
CA ILE A 67 6.47 -13.15 -0.82
C ILE A 67 5.44 -12.61 -1.81
N GLY A 68 5.83 -12.51 -3.06
CA GLY A 68 4.99 -12.05 -4.15
C GLY A 68 4.90 -13.07 -5.28
N TYR A 69 3.81 -12.97 -6.01
CA TYR A 69 3.60 -13.66 -7.27
C TYR A 69 2.90 -12.73 -8.24
N GLU A 70 3.40 -12.63 -9.46
CA GLU A 70 2.88 -11.73 -10.47
C GLU A 70 2.82 -12.38 -11.83
N THR A 71 1.71 -12.14 -12.52
CA THR A 71 1.47 -12.45 -13.93
C THR A 71 0.88 -11.23 -14.63
N ASP A 72 0.66 -11.30 -15.93
CA ASP A 72 -0.03 -10.24 -16.68
C ASP A 72 -1.49 -10.05 -16.25
N THR A 73 -2.11 -11.07 -15.66
CA THR A 73 -3.54 -11.10 -15.34
C THR A 73 -3.83 -10.89 -13.85
N TYR A 74 -2.98 -11.38 -12.97
CA TYR A 74 -3.16 -11.27 -11.53
C TYR A 74 -1.83 -11.31 -10.80
N GLY A 75 -1.82 -10.75 -9.62
CA GLY A 75 -0.71 -10.83 -8.71
C GLY A 75 -1.12 -10.62 -7.26
N PHE A 76 -0.25 -11.02 -6.36
CA PHE A 76 -0.39 -10.74 -4.94
C PHE A 76 0.98 -10.61 -4.27
N THR A 77 1.00 -9.90 -3.14
CA THR A 77 2.14 -9.88 -2.22
C THR A 77 1.62 -10.02 -0.80
N ALA A 78 2.14 -11.01 -0.08
CA ALA A 78 1.95 -11.16 1.35
C ALA A 78 3.22 -10.71 2.07
N ALA A 79 3.09 -9.91 3.11
CA ALA A 79 4.22 -9.37 3.85
C ALA A 79 4.00 -9.46 5.37
N TYR A 80 5.10 -9.59 6.08
CA TYR A 80 5.20 -9.47 7.51
C TYR A 80 6.35 -8.51 7.84
N SER A 81 6.13 -7.60 8.76
CA SER A 81 7.18 -6.78 9.36
C SER A 81 7.06 -6.77 10.87
N ASP A 82 8.18 -6.86 11.54
CA ASP A 82 8.33 -6.70 12.98
C ASP A 82 9.07 -5.41 13.23
N LYS A 83 8.41 -4.45 13.83
CA LYS A 83 8.93 -3.11 14.14
C LYS A 83 8.98 -2.97 15.65
N ASP A 84 9.82 -2.07 16.14
CA ASP A 84 10.12 -1.84 17.56
C ASP A 84 8.92 -1.88 18.52
N THR A 85 7.75 -1.45 18.06
CA THR A 85 6.54 -1.33 18.90
C THR A 85 5.33 -2.10 18.40
N ALA A 86 5.43 -2.77 17.26
CA ALA A 86 4.32 -3.50 16.66
C ALA A 86 4.78 -4.45 15.55
N SER A 87 4.10 -5.56 15.41
CA SER A 87 4.20 -6.42 14.22
C SER A 87 3.05 -6.14 13.26
N TYR A 88 3.32 -6.23 11.96
CA TYR A 88 2.33 -6.03 10.90
C TYR A 88 2.35 -7.21 9.94
N TYR A 89 1.18 -7.60 9.45
CA TYR A 89 1.06 -8.57 8.37
C TYR A 89 -0.15 -8.25 7.50
N GLY A 90 -0.03 -8.58 6.25
CA GLY A 90 -1.12 -8.33 5.33
C GLY A 90 -0.87 -8.87 3.93
N LEU A 91 -1.81 -8.54 3.07
CA LEU A 91 -1.87 -8.98 1.69
C LEU A 91 -2.34 -7.83 0.81
N VAL A 92 -1.67 -7.65 -0.31
CA VAL A 92 -2.17 -6.87 -1.45
C VAL A 92 -2.31 -7.78 -2.66
N ALA A 93 -3.33 -7.56 -3.47
CA ALA A 93 -3.56 -8.34 -4.68
C ALA A 93 -4.23 -7.50 -5.77
N TYR A 94 -4.05 -7.90 -7.02
CA TYR A 94 -4.78 -7.37 -8.15
C TYR A 94 -5.26 -8.47 -9.09
N TYR A 95 -6.26 -8.13 -9.89
CA TYR A 95 -6.78 -8.97 -10.97
C TYR A 95 -7.16 -8.09 -12.18
N SER A 96 -6.54 -8.37 -13.32
CA SER A 96 -6.74 -7.69 -14.61
C SER A 96 -7.20 -8.72 -15.64
N PRO A 97 -8.50 -8.99 -15.76
CA PRO A 97 -9.01 -9.96 -16.73
C PRO A 97 -8.70 -9.51 -18.17
N GLU A 98 -8.21 -10.44 -19.00
CA GLU A 98 -7.82 -10.15 -20.38
C GLU A 98 -8.98 -9.60 -21.25
N GLU A 99 -10.21 -9.97 -20.90
CA GLU A 99 -11.41 -9.61 -21.67
C GLU A 99 -11.98 -8.22 -21.29
N LEU A 100 -11.49 -7.60 -20.22
CA LEU A 100 -12.01 -6.33 -19.72
C LEU A 100 -10.86 -5.32 -19.58
N PRO A 101 -11.06 -4.07 -20.01
CA PRO A 101 -10.09 -3.00 -19.77
C PRO A 101 -10.13 -2.52 -18.30
N THR A 102 -10.21 -3.45 -17.37
CA THR A 102 -10.50 -3.16 -15.96
C THR A 102 -9.58 -3.97 -15.06
N THR A 103 -8.96 -3.29 -14.11
CA THR A 103 -8.17 -3.90 -13.05
C THR A 103 -8.89 -3.71 -11.72
N PHE A 104 -9.01 -4.78 -10.97
CA PHE A 104 -9.46 -4.80 -9.58
C PHE A 104 -8.24 -4.94 -8.68
N SER A 105 -8.20 -4.21 -7.60
CA SER A 105 -7.13 -4.30 -6.62
C SER A 105 -7.68 -4.25 -5.20
N GLY A 106 -6.94 -4.81 -4.27
CA GLY A 106 -7.35 -4.80 -2.88
C GLY A 106 -6.22 -5.21 -1.96
N GLY A 107 -6.33 -4.78 -0.71
CA GLY A 107 -5.37 -5.14 0.30
C GLY A 107 -5.95 -5.02 1.70
N PHE A 108 -5.33 -5.72 2.63
CA PHE A 108 -5.60 -5.56 4.04
C PHE A 108 -4.30 -5.71 4.84
N GLU A 109 -4.26 -5.05 5.97
CA GLU A 109 -3.18 -5.12 6.94
C GLU A 109 -3.75 -5.28 8.34
N VAL A 110 -3.06 -6.06 9.16
CA VAL A 110 -3.30 -6.16 10.61
C VAL A 110 -2.02 -5.75 11.32
N GLY A 111 -2.13 -4.83 12.25
CA GLY A 111 -1.07 -4.44 13.15
C GLY A 111 -1.35 -4.95 14.55
N THR A 112 -0.37 -5.61 15.14
CA THR A 112 -0.41 -6.10 16.52
C THR A 112 0.63 -5.34 17.33
N PRO A 113 0.24 -4.27 18.04
CA PRO A 113 1.16 -3.50 18.86
C PRO A 113 1.53 -4.27 20.14
N ASP A 114 2.74 -4.02 20.66
CA ASP A 114 3.21 -4.58 21.93
C ASP A 114 2.32 -4.20 23.12
N SER A 115 1.58 -3.10 22.98
CA SER A 115 0.62 -2.64 23.97
C SER A 115 -0.57 -1.96 23.29
N GLY A 116 -1.77 -2.25 23.75
CA GLY A 116 -3.01 -1.73 23.20
C GLY A 116 -3.79 -2.77 22.42
N SER A 117 -4.69 -2.31 21.56
CA SER A 117 -5.53 -3.18 20.73
C SER A 117 -4.92 -3.35 19.35
N ASP A 118 -5.15 -4.49 18.75
CA ASP A 118 -4.85 -4.74 17.34
C ASP A 118 -5.49 -3.68 16.44
N THR A 119 -4.86 -3.39 15.34
CA THR A 119 -5.35 -2.46 14.34
C THR A 119 -5.56 -3.17 13.02
N THR A 120 -6.54 -2.71 12.26
CA THR A 120 -6.78 -3.19 10.90
C THR A 120 -6.90 -2.02 9.94
N GLN A 121 -6.46 -2.22 8.71
CA GLN A 121 -6.80 -1.34 7.61
C GLN A 121 -6.99 -2.17 6.34
N TRP A 122 -7.85 -1.70 5.45
CA TRP A 122 -8.10 -2.34 4.18
C TRP A 122 -8.44 -1.32 3.11
N ALA A 123 -8.23 -1.69 1.87
CA ALA A 123 -8.62 -0.90 0.72
C ALA A 123 -9.04 -1.79 -0.45
N PHE A 124 -9.93 -1.28 -1.29
CA PHE A 124 -10.34 -1.88 -2.54
C PHE A 124 -10.41 -0.81 -3.63
N GLY A 125 -9.92 -1.14 -4.82
CA GLY A 125 -9.89 -0.24 -5.96
C GLY A 125 -10.30 -0.92 -7.25
N ILE A 126 -10.81 -0.09 -8.15
CA ILE A 126 -11.11 -0.44 -9.52
C ILE A 126 -10.51 0.63 -10.42
N SER A 127 -9.87 0.19 -11.50
CA SER A 127 -9.34 1.07 -12.54
C SER A 127 -9.79 0.53 -13.89
N THR A 128 -10.29 1.38 -14.77
CA THR A 128 -10.78 0.96 -16.09
C THR A 128 -10.48 2.01 -17.15
N ASP A 129 -10.13 1.55 -18.34
CA ASP A 129 -9.96 2.46 -19.46
C ASP A 129 -11.32 3.02 -19.91
N LEU A 130 -11.40 4.33 -20.03
CA LEU A 130 -12.59 5.05 -20.42
C LEU A 130 -12.22 6.16 -21.42
N GLY A 131 -12.57 5.95 -22.69
CA GLY A 131 -12.15 6.85 -23.76
C GLY A 131 -10.61 6.83 -23.94
N ASP A 132 -9.99 7.99 -23.93
CA ASP A 132 -8.54 8.12 -24.08
C ASP A 132 -7.81 8.08 -22.72
N GLY A 133 -8.52 7.92 -21.61
CA GLY A 133 -7.96 7.98 -20.27
C GLY A 133 -8.38 6.80 -19.40
N THR A 134 -7.96 6.84 -18.12
CA THR A 134 -8.23 5.80 -17.13
C THR A 134 -9.02 6.36 -15.97
N LEU A 135 -10.18 5.78 -15.71
CA LEU A 135 -11.02 6.07 -14.54
C LEU A 135 -10.64 5.14 -13.39
N SER A 136 -10.39 5.69 -12.23
CA SER A 136 -10.08 4.94 -11.00
C SER A 136 -11.01 5.36 -9.87
N ALA A 137 -11.47 4.37 -9.10
CA ALA A 137 -12.25 4.57 -7.88
C ALA A 137 -11.71 3.67 -6.77
N ASN A 138 -11.58 4.22 -5.56
CA ASN A 138 -11.08 3.50 -4.41
C ASN A 138 -11.99 3.72 -3.20
N ILE A 139 -12.04 2.70 -2.34
CA ILE A 139 -12.66 2.73 -1.02
C ILE A 139 -11.78 1.98 -0.04
N GLY A 140 -11.66 2.48 1.17
CA GLY A 140 -10.93 1.81 2.23
C GLY A 140 -11.16 2.45 3.58
N THR A 141 -10.51 1.92 4.60
CA THR A 141 -10.46 2.57 5.90
C THR A 141 -9.61 3.83 5.83
N ASN A 142 -10.01 4.88 6.53
CA ASN A 142 -9.22 6.10 6.64
C ASN A 142 -8.15 5.94 7.74
N GLY A 143 -7.07 5.21 7.40
CA GLY A 143 -6.01 4.84 8.32
C GLY A 143 -6.28 3.55 9.09
N LYS A 144 -5.47 3.31 10.12
CA LYS A 144 -5.54 2.12 10.96
C LYS A 144 -6.68 2.24 11.98
N ILE A 145 -7.56 1.27 11.97
CA ILE A 145 -8.70 1.19 12.88
C ILE A 145 -8.38 0.21 14.01
N ALA A 146 -8.37 0.67 15.25
CA ALA A 146 -8.18 -0.18 16.40
C ALA A 146 -9.37 -1.13 16.60
N GLU A 147 -9.10 -2.31 17.15
CA GLU A 147 -10.15 -3.27 17.50
C GLU A 147 -11.25 -2.63 18.36
N ASN A 148 -12.50 -2.83 17.99
CA ASN A 148 -13.69 -2.23 18.61
C ASN A 148 -13.79 -0.68 18.50
N ALA A 149 -12.96 -0.02 17.69
CA ALA A 149 -13.14 1.38 17.36
C ALA A 149 -14.21 1.56 16.27
N GLU A 150 -14.69 2.80 16.13
CA GLU A 150 -15.57 3.16 15.03
C GLU A 150 -14.78 3.09 13.72
N GLU A 151 -15.30 2.34 12.74
CA GLU A 151 -14.72 2.33 11.40
C GLU A 151 -14.98 3.67 10.70
N ILE A 152 -13.93 4.23 10.14
CA ILE A 152 -13.97 5.44 9.29
C ILE A 152 -13.44 5.10 7.92
N TYR A 153 -14.03 5.70 6.89
CA TYR A 153 -13.77 5.34 5.51
C TYR A 153 -13.21 6.52 4.71
N ALA A 154 -12.46 6.19 3.69
CA ALA A 154 -12.05 7.11 2.65
C ALA A 154 -12.52 6.59 1.29
N TYR A 155 -12.94 7.52 0.43
CA TYR A 155 -13.40 7.24 -0.93
C TYR A 155 -12.73 8.24 -1.86
N ASP A 156 -12.25 7.78 -2.99
CA ASP A 156 -11.77 8.67 -4.05
C ASP A 156 -12.22 8.22 -5.44
N LEU A 157 -12.29 9.18 -6.32
CA LEU A 157 -12.55 9.00 -7.74
C LEU A 157 -11.62 9.92 -8.52
N SER A 158 -10.90 9.37 -9.47
CA SER A 158 -9.99 10.13 -10.34
C SER A 158 -10.10 9.67 -11.79
N TYR A 159 -9.76 10.58 -12.71
CA TYR A 159 -9.69 10.28 -14.12
C TYR A 159 -8.39 10.80 -14.69
N GLU A 160 -7.47 9.92 -15.05
CA GLU A 160 -6.23 10.30 -15.70
C GLU A 160 -6.46 10.43 -17.20
N TYR A 161 -6.25 11.64 -17.73
CA TYR A 161 -6.35 11.94 -19.16
C TYR A 161 -4.97 12.28 -19.73
N PRO A 162 -4.45 11.52 -20.70
CA PRO A 162 -3.21 11.83 -21.38
C PRO A 162 -3.42 13.02 -22.32
N ILE A 163 -2.70 14.12 -22.10
CA ILE A 163 -2.72 15.29 -22.99
C ILE A 163 -1.80 15.05 -24.19
N ASN A 164 -0.68 14.40 -23.95
CA ASN A 164 0.28 13.92 -24.96
C ASN A 164 1.20 12.86 -24.32
N ASP A 165 2.18 12.36 -25.08
CA ASP A 165 3.10 11.28 -24.66
C ASP A 165 3.93 11.61 -23.40
N SER A 166 4.01 12.88 -23.03
CA SER A 166 4.82 13.36 -21.90
C SER A 166 4.03 14.09 -20.83
N MET A 167 2.72 14.22 -20.98
CA MET A 167 1.90 14.99 -20.03
C MET A 167 0.51 14.38 -19.84
N SER A 168 0.10 14.22 -18.60
CA SER A 168 -1.27 13.88 -18.23
C SER A 168 -1.87 14.86 -17.21
N ILE A 169 -3.18 14.93 -17.17
CA ILE A 169 -3.95 15.63 -16.14
C ILE A 169 -4.89 14.64 -15.47
N THR A 170 -4.93 14.67 -14.13
CA THR A 170 -5.73 13.77 -13.32
C THR A 170 -6.62 14.57 -12.36
N PRO A 171 -7.81 15.02 -12.78
CA PRO A 171 -8.81 15.53 -11.87
C PRO A 171 -9.25 14.43 -10.90
N PHE A 172 -9.50 14.81 -9.65
CA PHE A 172 -9.95 13.90 -8.61
C PHE A 172 -10.93 14.57 -7.65
N VAL A 173 -11.73 13.72 -6.99
CA VAL A 173 -12.54 14.09 -5.84
C VAL A 173 -12.34 13.04 -4.76
N TYR A 174 -12.42 13.44 -3.50
CA TYR A 174 -12.35 12.51 -2.38
C TYR A 174 -13.27 12.91 -1.24
N VAL A 175 -13.65 11.91 -0.45
CA VAL A 175 -14.32 12.05 0.84
C VAL A 175 -13.53 11.23 1.86
N SER A 176 -13.30 11.81 3.03
CA SER A 176 -12.60 11.18 4.13
C SER A 176 -13.37 11.41 5.41
N GLU A 177 -13.85 10.34 6.01
CA GLU A 177 -14.52 10.37 7.32
C GLU A 177 -13.49 10.65 8.41
N THR A 178 -13.93 11.27 9.50
CA THR A 178 -13.07 11.58 10.64
C THR A 178 -13.74 11.11 11.93
N THR A 179 -13.03 10.33 12.73
CA THR A 179 -13.52 9.82 14.01
C THR A 179 -14.03 10.93 14.92
N GLY A 180 -15.21 10.71 15.50
CA GLY A 180 -15.80 11.59 16.49
C GLY A 180 -16.36 12.90 15.93
N THR A 181 -16.49 13.02 14.62
CA THR A 181 -17.12 14.16 13.96
C THR A 181 -18.26 13.69 13.06
N THR A 182 -19.25 14.55 12.85
CA THR A 182 -20.31 14.34 11.86
C THR A 182 -20.04 15.04 10.53
N VAL A 183 -18.82 15.56 10.37
CA VAL A 183 -18.42 16.35 9.20
C VAL A 183 -17.25 15.66 8.51
N ASP A 184 -17.52 15.12 7.34
CA ASP A 184 -16.51 14.53 6.49
C ASP A 184 -15.66 15.59 5.82
N THR A 185 -14.39 15.29 5.61
CA THR A 185 -13.52 16.10 4.77
C THR A 185 -13.76 15.74 3.32
N THR A 186 -14.20 16.70 2.52
CA THR A 186 -14.38 16.57 1.07
C THR A 186 -13.40 17.46 0.34
N GLY A 187 -12.81 16.96 -0.73
CA GLY A 187 -11.91 17.75 -1.56
C GLY A 187 -12.02 17.39 -3.02
N ALA A 188 -11.57 18.33 -3.85
CA ALA A 188 -11.42 18.14 -5.29
C ALA A 188 -10.17 18.88 -5.76
N GLY A 189 -9.51 18.34 -6.77
CA GLY A 189 -8.30 18.93 -7.33
C GLY A 189 -7.93 18.31 -8.66
N ALA A 190 -6.75 18.64 -9.15
CA ALA A 190 -6.15 17.99 -10.29
C ALA A 190 -4.63 17.93 -10.12
N PHE A 191 -4.04 16.80 -10.48
CA PHE A 191 -2.61 16.67 -10.68
C PHE A 191 -2.27 16.88 -12.16
N VAL A 192 -1.09 17.45 -12.43
CA VAL A 192 -0.51 17.50 -13.77
C VAL A 192 0.85 16.80 -13.69
N SER A 193 1.00 15.73 -14.44
CA SER A 193 2.22 14.93 -14.48
C SER A 193 3.00 15.18 -15.75
N PHE A 194 4.32 15.27 -15.65
CA PHE A 194 5.23 15.43 -16.78
C PHE A 194 6.28 14.31 -16.73
N SER A 195 6.52 13.69 -17.88
CA SER A 195 7.58 12.72 -18.10
C SER A 195 8.63 13.33 -19.04
N PHE A 196 9.92 13.29 -18.66
CA PHE A 196 11.05 13.87 -19.42
C PHE A 196 12.00 12.78 -19.88
#